data_74dc4f18ff144d39576e18e7840a288e
#
_entry.id   74dc4f18ff144d39576e18e7840a288e
#
_cell.length_a   1.000
_cell.length_b   1.000
_cell.length_c   1.000
_cell.angle_alpha   90.00
_cell.angle_beta   90.00
_cell.angle_gamma   90.00
#
_symmetry.space_group_name_H-M   'P 1'
#
loop_
_entity.id
_entity.type
_entity.pdbx_description
1 polymer ?
#
loop_
_entity_poly.entity_id
_entity_poly.type
_entity_poly.pdbx_seq_one_letter_code
_entity_poly.pdbx_strand_id
1 'polypeptide(L)'
;MDTSKIISLLGEQSEFLLGHTCKTIDKSLIHIPSPSVIDSIWIGSGRNIQTLNNLHRLLGSGRLANTGYVSILPVDQDIEHTAGASFAPNPIYFDPENIVRLAIEGGCNGVASTFGILGSIARKYAHKIPFVVKLNHNELLTYPNSYNQIMFGSVKEAWDMGAAAVGATIYFGSEESRRQLVEVSEAFEYAHELGMATILWCYLRNSEFKKDGVDYHAAADLTGQANHLGVTIKADIIKQKLPENNGGFTAVKFGKIDQKMYTELATEHPIDLCRYQVANNYMGRVGLINSGGESHGASDLADAVATAVINKRAGGMGLISGRKAFQRPMNEGIELLHAIQDVYLDPSITIA
;
A
#
# COMPACT_ATOMS: atom_id res chain seq x y z
N MET A 1 8.54 -19.65 -6.23
CA MET A 1 9.96 -19.59 -5.77
C MET A 1 10.01 -20.46 -4.51
N ASP A 2 11.09 -21.18 -4.27
CA ASP A 2 11.26 -21.84 -2.97
C ASP A 2 11.98 -20.94 -1.97
N THR A 3 11.97 -21.31 -0.71
CA THR A 3 12.62 -20.57 0.38
C THR A 3 14.09 -20.30 0.10
N SER A 4 14.80 -21.22 -0.58
CA SER A 4 16.24 -21.07 -0.87
C SER A 4 16.51 -19.90 -1.81
N LYS A 5 15.65 -19.65 -2.78
CA LYS A 5 15.75 -18.50 -3.68
C LYS A 5 15.43 -17.18 -2.97
N ILE A 6 14.49 -17.19 -2.04
CA ILE A 6 14.20 -16.01 -1.19
C ILE A 6 15.44 -15.66 -0.35
N ILE A 7 16.04 -16.65 0.32
CA ILE A 7 17.28 -16.49 1.10
C ILE A 7 18.40 -15.93 0.22
N SER A 8 18.58 -16.49 -0.98
CA SER A 8 19.60 -16.01 -1.94
C SER A 8 19.39 -14.56 -2.36
N LEU A 9 18.15 -14.13 -2.56
CA LEU A 9 17.82 -12.73 -2.91
C LEU A 9 18.04 -11.77 -1.75
N LEU A 10 17.76 -12.20 -0.52
CA LEU A 10 18.02 -11.42 0.69
C LEU A 10 19.52 -11.30 0.99
N GLY A 11 20.33 -12.24 0.54
CA GLY A 11 21.78 -12.24 0.76
C GLY A 11 22.15 -12.14 2.25
N GLU A 12 23.01 -11.20 2.59
CA GLU A 12 23.46 -10.96 3.97
C GLU A 12 22.33 -10.52 4.93
N GLN A 13 21.22 -9.99 4.41
CA GLN A 13 20.08 -9.61 5.23
C GLN A 13 19.19 -10.81 5.63
N SER A 14 19.43 -12.00 5.10
CA SER A 14 18.53 -13.14 5.28
C SER A 14 18.37 -13.51 6.76
N GLU A 15 19.45 -13.69 7.51
CA GLU A 15 19.38 -14.00 8.94
C GLU A 15 18.77 -12.85 9.75
N PHE A 16 19.15 -11.61 9.44
CA PHE A 16 18.60 -10.41 10.08
C PHE A 16 17.08 -10.30 9.91
N LEU A 17 16.56 -10.56 8.71
CA LEU A 17 15.12 -10.44 8.44
C LEU A 17 14.32 -11.70 8.79
N LEU A 18 14.84 -12.91 8.49
CA LEU A 18 14.10 -14.15 8.71
C LEU A 18 14.25 -14.72 10.12
N GLY A 19 15.40 -14.47 10.80
CA GLY A 19 15.66 -14.93 12.16
C GLY A 19 15.07 -14.04 13.26
N HIS A 20 14.62 -12.81 12.92
CA HIS A 20 14.12 -11.86 13.92
C HIS A 20 12.85 -12.34 14.61
N THR A 21 12.75 -12.13 15.91
CA THR A 21 11.52 -12.23 16.69
C THR A 21 11.12 -10.84 17.16
N CYS A 22 9.90 -10.43 16.89
CA CYS A 22 9.39 -9.11 17.30
C CYS A 22 9.43 -8.99 18.83
N LYS A 23 10.10 -7.95 19.33
CA LYS A 23 10.33 -7.71 20.76
C LYS A 23 9.40 -6.67 21.36
N THR A 24 8.51 -6.09 20.55
CA THR A 24 7.66 -4.94 20.92
C THR A 24 6.23 -5.39 21.11
N ILE A 25 5.44 -5.38 20.06
CA ILE A 25 4.02 -5.75 20.10
C ILE A 25 3.89 -7.23 19.76
N ASP A 26 3.44 -8.03 20.71
CA ASP A 26 3.29 -9.48 20.53
C ASP A 26 2.28 -9.81 19.43
N LYS A 27 2.57 -10.83 18.62
CA LYS A 27 1.69 -11.25 17.51
C LYS A 27 0.31 -11.73 17.95
N SER A 28 0.16 -12.17 19.20
CA SER A 28 -1.14 -12.57 19.75
C SER A 28 -2.10 -11.40 19.95
N LEU A 29 -1.58 -10.16 19.94
CA LEU A 29 -2.37 -8.94 20.09
C LEU A 29 -2.87 -8.39 18.75
N ILE A 30 -2.34 -8.87 17.62
CA ILE A 30 -2.71 -8.37 16.30
C ILE A 30 -3.63 -9.34 15.54
N HIS A 31 -4.46 -8.76 14.66
CA HIS A 31 -5.28 -9.52 13.72
C HIS A 31 -4.44 -9.85 12.49
N ILE A 32 -4.12 -11.14 12.36
CA ILE A 32 -3.22 -11.65 11.31
C ILE A 32 -4.01 -11.91 10.04
N PRO A 33 -3.51 -11.52 8.86
CA PRO A 33 -4.09 -11.92 7.57
C PRO A 33 -4.20 -13.44 7.48
N SER A 34 -5.38 -13.93 7.07
CA SER A 34 -5.68 -15.35 6.99
C SER A 34 -6.76 -15.61 5.93
N PRO A 35 -6.97 -16.87 5.49
CA PRO A 35 -8.06 -17.20 4.59
C PRO A 35 -9.45 -16.78 5.08
N SER A 36 -9.64 -16.66 6.39
CA SER A 36 -10.89 -16.24 7.02
C SER A 36 -10.95 -14.77 7.41
N VAL A 37 -10.09 -13.92 6.84
CA VAL A 37 -9.96 -12.49 7.23
C VAL A 37 -11.27 -11.71 7.11
N ILE A 38 -12.12 -12.02 6.13
CA ILE A 38 -13.45 -11.41 6.00
C ILE A 38 -14.30 -11.73 7.22
N ASP A 39 -14.41 -13.01 7.56
CA ASP A 39 -15.26 -13.52 8.65
C ASP A 39 -14.71 -13.17 10.04
N SER A 40 -13.39 -13.08 10.17
CA SER A 40 -12.76 -12.79 11.47
C SER A 40 -12.62 -11.30 11.77
N ILE A 41 -12.58 -10.44 10.76
CA ILE A 41 -12.32 -9.01 10.93
C ILE A 41 -13.48 -8.17 10.38
N TRP A 42 -13.74 -8.22 9.08
CA TRP A 42 -14.65 -7.25 8.45
C TRP A 42 -16.13 -7.54 8.72
N ILE A 43 -16.53 -8.80 8.98
CA ILE A 43 -17.92 -9.09 9.32
C ILE A 43 -18.40 -8.34 10.58
N GLY A 44 -17.50 -8.07 11.51
CA GLY A 44 -17.77 -7.28 12.70
C GLY A 44 -17.67 -5.77 12.49
N SER A 45 -17.34 -5.31 11.28
CA SER A 45 -17.25 -3.89 10.93
C SER A 45 -18.61 -3.33 10.50
N GLY A 46 -18.71 -2.01 10.36
CA GLY A 46 -19.91 -1.36 9.83
C GLY A 46 -20.06 -1.44 8.29
N ARG A 47 -19.34 -2.35 7.61
CA ARG A 47 -19.40 -2.51 6.13
C ARG A 47 -20.66 -3.22 5.72
N ASN A 48 -21.31 -2.76 4.63
CA ASN A 48 -22.46 -3.43 4.05
C ASN A 48 -22.03 -4.73 3.30
N ILE A 49 -23.01 -5.54 2.93
CA ILE A 49 -22.76 -6.84 2.27
C ILE A 49 -22.02 -6.67 0.94
N GLN A 50 -22.32 -5.62 0.18
CA GLN A 50 -21.68 -5.36 -1.11
C GLN A 50 -20.19 -5.01 -0.93
N THR A 51 -19.85 -4.25 0.11
CA THR A 51 -18.45 -3.97 0.46
C THR A 51 -17.72 -5.24 0.85
N LEU A 52 -18.34 -6.13 1.66
CA LEU A 52 -17.75 -7.42 2.01
C LEU A 52 -17.53 -8.29 0.75
N ASN A 53 -18.48 -8.31 -0.18
CA ASN A 53 -18.35 -9.01 -1.46
C ASN A 53 -17.19 -8.46 -2.31
N ASN A 54 -17.01 -7.14 -2.37
CA ASN A 54 -15.91 -6.53 -3.10
C ASN A 54 -14.54 -6.72 -2.42
N LEU A 55 -14.49 -6.72 -1.09
CA LEU A 55 -13.30 -7.14 -0.35
C LEU A 55 -12.97 -8.61 -0.65
N HIS A 56 -13.99 -9.48 -0.71
CA HIS A 56 -13.80 -10.88 -1.09
C HIS A 56 -13.31 -11.03 -2.53
N ARG A 57 -13.82 -10.24 -3.48
CA ARG A 57 -13.31 -10.22 -4.87
C ARG A 57 -11.83 -9.86 -4.91
N LEU A 58 -11.43 -8.82 -4.16
CA LEU A 58 -10.02 -8.39 -4.09
C LEU A 58 -9.14 -9.48 -3.47
N LEU A 59 -9.54 -10.04 -2.33
CA LEU A 59 -8.79 -11.09 -1.63
C LEU A 59 -8.86 -12.46 -2.31
N GLY A 60 -9.87 -12.70 -3.13
CA GLY A 60 -10.10 -13.95 -3.86
C GLY A 60 -9.51 -13.98 -5.28
N SER A 61 -8.78 -12.96 -5.70
CA SER A 61 -8.21 -12.85 -7.05
C SER A 61 -6.69 -13.04 -7.04
N GLY A 62 -6.13 -13.38 -8.20
CA GLY A 62 -4.68 -13.50 -8.39
C GLY A 62 -4.03 -14.69 -7.70
N ARG A 63 -2.70 -14.69 -7.62
CA ARG A 63 -1.93 -15.81 -7.02
C ARG A 63 -2.06 -15.91 -5.51
N LEU A 64 -2.39 -14.79 -4.83
CA LEU A 64 -2.63 -14.75 -3.39
C LEU A 64 -4.10 -14.98 -3.02
N ALA A 65 -4.91 -15.46 -3.95
CA ALA A 65 -6.34 -15.71 -3.72
C ALA A 65 -6.57 -16.55 -2.47
N ASN A 66 -7.48 -16.10 -1.62
CA ASN A 66 -7.92 -16.81 -0.41
C ASN A 66 -6.81 -17.07 0.64
N THR A 67 -5.73 -16.29 0.63
CA THR A 67 -4.69 -16.36 1.66
C THR A 67 -4.85 -15.30 2.76
N GLY A 68 -5.65 -14.27 2.50
CA GLY A 68 -5.75 -13.06 3.32
C GLY A 68 -4.70 -12.00 2.97
N TYR A 69 -3.78 -12.30 2.06
CA TYR A 69 -2.78 -11.35 1.56
C TYR A 69 -3.19 -10.78 0.20
N VAL A 70 -2.66 -9.61 -0.15
CA VAL A 70 -2.88 -8.95 -1.43
C VAL A 70 -1.59 -8.48 -2.08
N SER A 71 -1.56 -8.56 -3.42
CA SER A 71 -0.55 -7.97 -4.29
C SER A 71 -1.28 -7.08 -5.30
N ILE A 72 -1.02 -5.78 -5.28
CA ILE A 72 -1.69 -4.80 -6.15
C ILE A 72 -0.65 -4.15 -7.06
N LEU A 73 -0.95 -4.02 -8.35
CA LEU A 73 -0.16 -3.21 -9.29
C LEU A 73 -0.73 -1.79 -9.33
N PRO A 74 -0.05 -0.76 -8.80
CA PRO A 74 -0.47 0.63 -8.95
C PRO A 74 0.23 1.28 -10.15
N VAL A 75 -0.52 1.96 -10.98
CA VAL A 75 -0.01 2.82 -12.06
C VAL A 75 -0.80 4.12 -12.04
N ASP A 76 -0.39 5.03 -11.16
CA ASP A 76 -0.91 6.38 -10.96
C ASP A 76 0.22 7.42 -10.92
N GLN A 77 1.46 6.96 -11.11
CA GLN A 77 2.66 7.81 -11.07
C GLN A 77 2.81 8.69 -12.31
N ASP A 78 2.13 8.35 -13.39
CA ASP A 78 2.02 9.15 -14.61
C ASP A 78 1.37 10.53 -14.37
N ILE A 79 0.52 10.63 -13.37
CA ILE A 79 -0.10 11.90 -12.93
C ILE A 79 0.68 12.51 -11.76
N GLU A 80 1.08 11.70 -10.78
CA GLU A 80 1.77 12.18 -9.56
C GLU A 80 3.21 12.68 -9.83
N HIS A 81 3.84 12.22 -10.93
CA HIS A 81 5.17 12.65 -11.39
C HIS A 81 5.09 13.23 -12.80
N THR A 82 5.29 12.42 -13.82
CA THR A 82 4.98 12.71 -15.22
C THR A 82 4.77 11.40 -15.98
N ALA A 83 3.99 11.44 -17.06
CA ALA A 83 3.84 10.28 -17.94
C ALA A 83 5.19 9.88 -18.58
N GLY A 84 6.00 10.88 -18.93
CA GLY A 84 7.35 10.65 -19.47
C GLY A 84 8.25 9.92 -18.47
N ALA A 85 8.32 10.37 -17.22
CA ALA A 85 9.12 9.69 -16.19
C ALA A 85 8.62 8.28 -15.89
N SER A 86 7.31 8.07 -15.96
CA SER A 86 6.68 6.78 -15.68
C SER A 86 6.89 5.76 -16.80
N PHE A 87 6.67 6.15 -18.07
CA PHE A 87 6.56 5.21 -19.18
C PHE A 87 7.72 5.24 -20.17
N ALA A 88 8.60 6.24 -20.16
CA ALA A 88 9.78 6.26 -21.06
C ALA A 88 10.68 5.02 -20.88
N PRO A 89 10.88 4.46 -19.67
CA PRO A 89 11.67 3.24 -19.51
C PRO A 89 11.08 2.02 -20.25
N ASN A 90 9.76 1.95 -20.39
CA ASN A 90 9.07 0.95 -21.22
C ASN A 90 7.80 1.55 -21.85
N PRO A 91 7.88 2.08 -23.08
CA PRO A 91 6.81 2.82 -23.73
C PRO A 91 5.53 2.02 -24.01
N ILE A 92 5.55 0.69 -23.94
CA ILE A 92 4.33 -0.12 -24.13
C ILE A 92 3.24 0.23 -23.11
N TYR A 93 3.61 0.76 -21.94
CA TYR A 93 2.69 1.11 -20.86
C TYR A 93 2.01 2.48 -21.02
N PHE A 94 2.30 3.23 -22.10
CA PHE A 94 1.40 4.30 -22.53
C PHE A 94 0.04 3.74 -22.98
N ASP A 95 -0.03 2.47 -23.37
CA ASP A 95 -1.29 1.79 -23.65
C ASP A 95 -1.88 1.19 -22.36
N PRO A 96 -3.06 1.65 -21.90
CA PRO A 96 -3.76 1.14 -20.71
C PRO A 96 -3.93 -0.38 -20.70
N GLU A 97 -4.12 -1.00 -21.86
CA GLU A 97 -4.32 -2.44 -21.95
C GLU A 97 -3.09 -3.23 -21.45
N ASN A 98 -1.88 -2.76 -21.74
CA ASN A 98 -0.65 -3.41 -21.29
C ASN A 98 -0.45 -3.30 -19.77
N ILE A 99 -0.95 -2.23 -19.14
CA ILE A 99 -0.94 -2.08 -17.68
C ILE A 99 -1.79 -3.17 -17.03
N VAL A 100 -3.01 -3.36 -17.51
CA VAL A 100 -3.91 -4.38 -16.95
C VAL A 100 -3.44 -5.80 -17.28
N ARG A 101 -2.85 -6.01 -18.47
CA ARG A 101 -2.22 -7.29 -18.81
C ARG A 101 -1.08 -7.63 -17.86
N LEU A 102 -0.20 -6.67 -17.55
CA LEU A 102 0.87 -6.89 -16.57
C LEU A 102 0.30 -7.31 -15.21
N ALA A 103 -0.78 -6.67 -14.74
CA ALA A 103 -1.41 -7.04 -13.47
C ALA A 103 -2.00 -8.47 -13.50
N ILE A 104 -2.67 -8.85 -14.59
CA ILE A 104 -3.28 -10.17 -14.75
C ILE A 104 -2.19 -11.25 -14.87
N GLU A 105 -1.23 -11.08 -15.79
CA GLU A 105 -0.16 -12.03 -16.03
C GLU A 105 0.81 -12.11 -14.84
N GLY A 106 1.00 -10.98 -14.14
CA GLY A 106 1.73 -10.90 -12.87
C GLY A 106 0.96 -11.46 -11.66
N GLY A 107 -0.26 -11.99 -11.86
CA GLY A 107 -1.01 -12.65 -10.80
C GLY A 107 -1.44 -11.75 -9.65
N CYS A 108 -1.64 -10.46 -9.90
CA CYS A 108 -2.06 -9.49 -8.89
C CYS A 108 -3.53 -9.71 -8.47
N ASN A 109 -3.84 -9.37 -7.22
CA ASN A 109 -5.21 -9.34 -6.70
C ASN A 109 -6.03 -8.19 -7.29
N GLY A 110 -5.38 -7.12 -7.72
CA GLY A 110 -6.03 -5.97 -8.31
C GLY A 110 -5.05 -5.06 -9.04
N VAL A 111 -5.60 -4.16 -9.83
CA VAL A 111 -4.87 -3.07 -10.50
C VAL A 111 -5.44 -1.73 -10.04
N ALA A 112 -4.55 -0.84 -9.59
CA ALA A 112 -4.93 0.50 -9.15
C ALA A 112 -4.43 1.53 -10.17
N SER A 113 -5.33 2.36 -10.69
CA SER A 113 -4.95 3.39 -11.66
C SER A 113 -6.00 4.51 -11.75
N THR A 114 -5.78 5.42 -12.68
CA THR A 114 -6.61 6.59 -12.93
C THR A 114 -7.94 6.25 -13.59
N PHE A 115 -8.91 7.18 -13.55
CA PHE A 115 -10.18 7.08 -14.27
C PHE A 115 -9.97 6.87 -15.78
N GLY A 116 -9.03 7.61 -16.38
CA GLY A 116 -8.76 7.54 -17.82
C GLY A 116 -8.22 6.17 -18.22
N ILE A 117 -7.23 5.66 -17.49
CA ILE A 117 -6.61 4.35 -17.78
C ILE A 117 -7.63 3.23 -17.61
N LEU A 118 -8.27 3.11 -16.44
CA LEU A 118 -9.19 2.01 -16.18
C LEU A 118 -10.50 2.14 -16.96
N GLY A 119 -11.04 3.36 -17.09
CA GLY A 119 -12.27 3.60 -17.81
C GLY A 119 -12.21 3.24 -19.30
N SER A 120 -11.06 3.50 -19.94
CA SER A 120 -10.87 3.19 -21.38
C SER A 120 -10.98 1.68 -21.70
N ILE A 121 -10.75 0.81 -20.72
CA ILE A 121 -10.69 -0.64 -20.91
C ILE A 121 -11.64 -1.43 -19.97
N ALA A 122 -12.48 -0.74 -19.19
CA ALA A 122 -13.31 -1.35 -18.16
C ALA A 122 -14.21 -2.48 -18.69
N ARG A 123 -14.87 -2.30 -19.83
CA ARG A 123 -15.73 -3.33 -20.44
C ARG A 123 -15.00 -4.65 -20.74
N LYS A 124 -13.71 -4.55 -21.08
CA LYS A 124 -12.89 -5.72 -21.44
C LYS A 124 -12.33 -6.43 -20.22
N TYR A 125 -12.06 -5.71 -19.12
CA TYR A 125 -11.22 -6.21 -18.05
C TYR A 125 -11.82 -6.16 -16.64
N ALA A 126 -12.83 -5.33 -16.33
CA ALA A 126 -13.34 -5.18 -14.97
C ALA A 126 -13.88 -6.49 -14.34
N HIS A 127 -14.28 -7.46 -15.17
CA HIS A 127 -14.72 -8.79 -14.72
C HIS A 127 -13.56 -9.80 -14.57
N LYS A 128 -12.36 -9.47 -15.06
CA LYS A 128 -11.17 -10.36 -15.07
C LYS A 128 -10.23 -10.09 -13.90
N ILE A 129 -10.16 -8.84 -13.46
CA ILE A 129 -9.33 -8.41 -12.34
C ILE A 129 -10.03 -7.27 -11.59
N PRO A 130 -10.05 -7.26 -10.25
CA PRO A 130 -10.57 -6.14 -9.47
C PRO A 130 -9.86 -4.83 -9.78
N PHE A 131 -10.64 -3.79 -10.09
CA PHE A 131 -10.15 -2.44 -10.26
C PHE A 131 -10.19 -1.68 -8.94
N VAL A 132 -9.11 -0.92 -8.68
CA VAL A 132 -9.02 0.10 -7.64
C VAL A 132 -8.89 1.45 -8.34
N VAL A 133 -9.97 2.20 -8.43
CA VAL A 133 -9.97 3.48 -9.13
C VAL A 133 -9.47 4.58 -8.20
N LYS A 134 -8.37 5.23 -8.58
CA LYS A 134 -7.78 6.33 -7.82
C LYS A 134 -8.57 7.61 -8.09
N LEU A 135 -9.18 8.17 -7.03
CA LEU A 135 -10.12 9.29 -7.13
C LEU A 135 -9.44 10.65 -7.27
N ASN A 136 -8.31 10.85 -6.59
CA ASN A 136 -7.62 12.14 -6.51
C ASN A 136 -6.15 12.04 -6.89
N HIS A 137 -5.63 13.12 -7.43
CA HIS A 137 -4.24 13.26 -7.84
C HIS A 137 -3.72 14.66 -7.60
N ASN A 138 -2.39 14.79 -7.48
CA ASN A 138 -1.71 16.08 -7.55
C ASN A 138 -1.61 16.50 -9.03
N GLU A 139 -2.18 17.65 -9.37
CA GLU A 139 -2.02 18.23 -10.70
C GLU A 139 -0.60 18.84 -10.79
N LEU A 140 0.29 18.09 -11.43
CA LEU A 140 1.74 18.39 -11.40
C LEU A 140 2.15 19.65 -12.17
N LEU A 141 1.36 20.08 -13.15
CA LEU A 141 1.67 21.27 -13.96
C LEU A 141 1.46 22.58 -13.20
N THR A 142 0.67 22.57 -12.14
CA THR A 142 0.58 23.71 -11.22
C THR A 142 1.87 23.82 -10.39
N TYR A 143 2.62 24.87 -10.65
CA TYR A 143 3.90 25.12 -10.01
C TYR A 143 3.90 26.48 -9.26
N PRO A 144 4.50 26.58 -8.08
CA PRO A 144 5.17 25.54 -7.32
C PRO A 144 4.18 24.48 -6.76
N ASN A 145 4.67 23.23 -6.60
CA ASN A 145 3.85 22.12 -6.11
C ASN A 145 3.49 22.33 -4.63
N SER A 146 2.19 22.37 -4.33
CA SER A 146 1.66 22.49 -2.97
C SER A 146 1.14 21.17 -2.40
N TYR A 147 1.37 20.03 -3.09
CA TYR A 147 0.79 18.73 -2.74
C TYR A 147 -0.75 18.75 -2.65
N ASN A 148 -1.36 19.51 -3.55
CA ASN A 148 -2.79 19.71 -3.63
C ASN A 148 -3.45 18.56 -4.39
N GLN A 149 -3.86 17.52 -3.66
CA GLN A 149 -4.64 16.43 -4.21
C GLN A 149 -6.06 16.92 -4.50
N ILE A 150 -6.51 16.82 -5.74
CA ILE A 150 -7.86 17.18 -6.17
C ILE A 150 -8.57 15.98 -6.78
N MET A 151 -9.90 15.95 -6.71
CA MET A 151 -10.71 14.88 -7.31
C MET A 151 -10.69 14.99 -8.83
N PHE A 152 -10.38 13.88 -9.51
CA PHE A 152 -10.39 13.75 -10.97
C PHE A 152 -11.66 13.11 -11.53
N GLY A 153 -12.50 12.56 -10.66
CA GLY A 153 -13.76 11.95 -11.00
C GLY A 153 -14.57 11.63 -9.77
N SER A 154 -15.79 11.15 -9.95
CA SER A 154 -16.68 10.84 -8.84
C SER A 154 -16.60 9.37 -8.40
N VAL A 155 -16.95 9.11 -7.14
CA VAL A 155 -17.10 7.76 -6.60
C VAL A 155 -18.12 6.94 -7.41
N LYS A 156 -19.21 7.61 -7.87
CA LYS A 156 -20.24 6.97 -8.69
C LYS A 156 -19.70 6.51 -10.05
N GLU A 157 -18.83 7.29 -10.67
CA GLU A 157 -18.19 6.93 -11.93
C GLU A 157 -17.30 5.69 -11.74
N ALA A 158 -16.53 5.62 -10.65
CA ALA A 158 -15.73 4.43 -10.32
C ALA A 158 -16.61 3.19 -10.14
N TRP A 159 -17.75 3.34 -9.48
CA TRP A 159 -18.73 2.27 -9.33
C TRP A 159 -19.30 1.81 -10.67
N ASP A 160 -19.67 2.75 -11.57
CA ASP A 160 -20.18 2.46 -12.91
C ASP A 160 -19.17 1.70 -13.78
N MET A 161 -17.87 1.87 -13.55
CA MET A 161 -16.81 1.10 -14.19
C MET A 161 -16.65 -0.34 -13.63
N GLY A 162 -17.41 -0.70 -12.60
CA GLY A 162 -17.33 -2.02 -11.97
C GLY A 162 -16.15 -2.16 -11.00
N ALA A 163 -15.64 -1.06 -10.45
CA ALA A 163 -14.58 -1.08 -9.47
C ALA A 163 -14.94 -1.89 -8.23
N ALA A 164 -13.99 -2.66 -7.71
CA ALA A 164 -14.12 -3.35 -6.43
C ALA A 164 -13.76 -2.41 -5.27
N ALA A 165 -12.89 -1.44 -5.53
CA ALA A 165 -12.44 -0.48 -4.54
C ALA A 165 -12.16 0.88 -5.18
N VAL A 166 -12.18 1.90 -4.35
CA VAL A 166 -11.62 3.21 -4.68
C VAL A 166 -10.36 3.48 -3.88
N GLY A 167 -9.45 4.24 -4.45
CA GLY A 167 -8.24 4.72 -3.79
C GLY A 167 -8.20 6.24 -3.72
N ALA A 168 -7.60 6.78 -2.69
CA ALA A 168 -7.32 8.21 -2.59
C ALA A 168 -5.99 8.46 -1.88
N THR A 169 -5.37 9.59 -2.15
CA THR A 169 -4.18 10.06 -1.43
C THR A 169 -4.55 11.18 -0.46
N ILE A 170 -4.01 11.12 0.74
CA ILE A 170 -3.90 12.27 1.62
C ILE A 170 -2.42 12.51 1.88
N TYR A 171 -1.98 13.74 1.65
CA TYR A 171 -0.65 14.22 2.04
C TYR A 171 -0.75 14.88 3.42
N PHE A 172 -0.74 14.04 4.47
CA PHE A 172 -0.83 14.50 5.84
C PHE A 172 0.32 15.47 6.19
N GLY A 173 0.00 16.55 6.87
CA GLY A 173 0.94 17.59 7.25
C GLY A 173 1.18 18.66 6.17
N SER A 174 0.69 18.51 4.95
CA SER A 174 0.69 19.58 3.94
C SER A 174 -0.33 20.67 4.29
N GLU A 175 -0.21 21.84 3.66
CA GLU A 175 -1.19 22.93 3.81
C GLU A 175 -2.61 22.48 3.43
N GLU A 176 -2.74 21.56 2.47
CA GLU A 176 -3.99 21.02 1.95
C GLU A 176 -4.53 19.82 2.74
N SER A 177 -3.80 19.33 3.72
CA SER A 177 -4.11 18.09 4.47
C SER A 177 -5.54 18.08 5.03
N ARG A 178 -5.98 19.20 5.61
CA ARG A 178 -7.32 19.30 6.24
C ARG A 178 -8.45 19.20 5.22
N ARG A 179 -8.31 19.85 4.08
CA ARG A 179 -9.28 19.78 2.99
C ARG A 179 -9.33 18.36 2.41
N GLN A 180 -8.16 17.79 2.10
CA GLN A 180 -8.07 16.42 1.60
C GLN A 180 -8.70 15.41 2.57
N LEU A 181 -8.54 15.60 3.87
CA LEU A 181 -9.14 14.72 4.88
C LEU A 181 -10.67 14.74 4.80
N VAL A 182 -11.29 15.92 4.66
CA VAL A 182 -12.75 16.07 4.52
C VAL A 182 -13.23 15.40 3.23
N GLU A 183 -12.64 15.78 2.09
CA GLU A 183 -13.05 15.25 0.77
C GLU A 183 -12.91 13.72 0.69
N VAL A 184 -11.81 13.16 1.22
CA VAL A 184 -11.59 11.70 1.18
C VAL A 184 -12.51 10.98 2.15
N SER A 185 -12.81 11.56 3.32
CA SER A 185 -13.75 10.92 4.26
C SER A 185 -15.16 10.83 3.69
N GLU A 186 -15.64 11.89 3.02
CA GLU A 186 -16.92 11.91 2.31
C GLU A 186 -16.93 10.91 1.13
N ALA A 187 -15.86 10.87 0.36
CA ALA A 187 -15.72 9.93 -0.75
C ALA A 187 -15.70 8.46 -0.27
N PHE A 188 -15.04 8.17 0.85
CA PHE A 188 -15.00 6.81 1.42
C PHE A 188 -16.34 6.39 2.01
N GLU A 189 -17.07 7.32 2.65
CA GLU A 189 -18.44 7.06 3.10
C GLU A 189 -19.33 6.68 1.91
N TYR A 190 -19.31 7.46 0.85
CA TYR A 190 -20.10 7.18 -0.35
C TYR A 190 -19.68 5.90 -1.08
N ALA A 191 -18.37 5.59 -1.09
CA ALA A 191 -17.89 4.33 -1.64
C ALA A 191 -18.44 3.12 -0.86
N HIS A 192 -18.48 3.17 0.45
CA HIS A 192 -19.08 2.13 1.28
C HIS A 192 -20.60 2.03 1.06
N GLU A 193 -21.31 3.13 0.90
CA GLU A 193 -22.74 3.12 0.55
C GLU A 193 -22.98 2.35 -0.76
N LEU A 194 -22.14 2.58 -1.78
CA LEU A 194 -22.19 1.89 -3.07
C LEU A 194 -21.60 0.47 -3.03
N GLY A 195 -21.03 0.05 -1.90
CA GLY A 195 -20.50 -1.29 -1.72
C GLY A 195 -19.06 -1.50 -2.19
N MET A 196 -18.28 -0.45 -2.42
CA MET A 196 -16.87 -0.56 -2.75
C MET A 196 -16.00 -0.51 -1.50
N ALA A 197 -14.86 -1.22 -1.53
CA ALA A 197 -13.82 -1.09 -0.53
C ALA A 197 -13.01 0.20 -0.72
N THR A 198 -12.26 0.62 0.31
CA THR A 198 -11.49 1.86 0.30
C THR A 198 -10.02 1.62 0.64
N ILE A 199 -9.12 2.19 -0.15
CA ILE A 199 -7.67 2.11 0.05
C ILE A 199 -7.09 3.51 0.13
N LEU A 200 -6.43 3.84 1.25
CA LEU A 200 -5.80 5.15 1.42
C LEU A 200 -4.30 5.09 1.12
N TRP A 201 -3.83 5.90 0.18
CA TRP A 201 -2.43 6.28 0.02
C TRP A 201 -2.10 7.29 1.13
N CYS A 202 -1.51 6.79 2.21
CA CYS A 202 -1.34 7.50 3.45
C CYS A 202 0.09 8.05 3.53
N TYR A 203 0.30 9.26 3.03
CA TYR A 203 1.62 9.84 2.94
C TYR A 203 1.77 11.11 3.77
N LEU A 204 3.01 11.42 4.13
CA LEU A 204 3.38 12.67 4.81
C LEU A 204 4.00 13.64 3.81
N ARG A 205 3.64 14.91 3.92
CA ARG A 205 4.28 16.01 3.20
C ARG A 205 4.25 17.25 4.06
N ASN A 206 5.40 17.57 4.65
CA ASN A 206 5.61 18.80 5.43
C ASN A 206 7.10 19.15 5.39
N SER A 207 7.43 20.36 5.00
CA SER A 207 8.82 20.83 4.96
C SER A 207 9.53 20.73 6.30
N GLU A 208 8.79 20.95 7.40
CA GLU A 208 9.31 20.90 8.77
C GLU A 208 9.67 19.46 9.24
N PHE A 209 9.26 18.42 8.48
CA PHE A 209 9.68 17.05 8.75
C PHE A 209 11.07 16.71 8.21
N LYS A 210 11.76 17.70 7.66
CA LYS A 210 13.20 17.65 7.37
C LYS A 210 13.93 18.53 8.35
N LYS A 211 14.82 17.93 9.13
CA LYS A 211 15.55 18.66 10.17
C LYS A 211 16.99 18.16 10.27
N ASP A 212 17.93 19.10 10.35
CA ASP A 212 19.36 18.82 10.52
C ASP A 212 19.91 17.81 9.47
N GLY A 213 19.39 17.90 8.22
CA GLY A 213 19.76 17.02 7.11
C GLY A 213 19.09 15.65 7.10
N VAL A 214 18.25 15.33 8.08
CA VAL A 214 17.49 14.07 8.16
C VAL A 214 16.06 14.28 7.69
N ASP A 215 15.55 13.33 6.91
CA ASP A 215 14.16 13.30 6.42
C ASP A 215 13.34 12.35 7.28
N TYR A 216 12.38 12.89 8.05
CA TYR A 216 11.51 12.12 8.95
C TYR A 216 10.16 11.73 8.34
N HIS A 217 9.93 11.96 7.03
CA HIS A 217 8.66 11.57 6.39
C HIS A 217 8.38 10.05 6.41
N ALA A 218 9.40 9.24 6.66
CA ALA A 218 9.25 7.79 6.83
C ALA A 218 9.44 7.34 8.29
N ALA A 219 9.56 8.26 9.26
CA ALA A 219 9.69 7.89 10.67
C ALA A 219 8.49 7.09 11.15
N ALA A 220 8.72 6.04 11.95
CA ALA A 220 7.68 5.11 12.39
C ALA A 220 6.57 5.79 13.20
N ASP A 221 6.92 6.74 14.07
CA ASP A 221 5.96 7.49 14.88
C ASP A 221 5.06 8.40 14.03
N LEU A 222 5.63 9.10 13.03
CA LEU A 222 4.88 9.98 12.13
C LEU A 222 4.00 9.17 11.15
N THR A 223 4.54 8.10 10.55
CA THR A 223 3.78 7.24 9.65
C THR A 223 2.71 6.45 10.39
N GLY A 224 2.97 6.02 11.62
CA GLY A 224 1.99 5.40 12.48
C GLY A 224 0.82 6.35 12.77
N GLN A 225 1.09 7.61 13.11
CA GLN A 225 0.05 8.61 13.32
C GLN A 225 -0.76 8.88 12.04
N ALA A 226 -0.09 8.95 10.88
CA ALA A 226 -0.78 9.11 9.60
C ALA A 226 -1.72 7.91 9.33
N ASN A 227 -1.25 6.69 9.58
CA ASN A 227 -2.09 5.49 9.48
C ASN A 227 -3.32 5.58 10.38
N HIS A 228 -3.11 6.00 11.64
CA HIS A 228 -4.21 6.15 12.61
C HIS A 228 -5.26 7.17 12.17
N LEU A 229 -4.85 8.27 11.52
CA LEU A 229 -5.77 9.21 10.88
C LEU A 229 -6.53 8.54 9.72
N GLY A 230 -5.83 7.77 8.88
CA GLY A 230 -6.43 7.04 7.75
C GLY A 230 -7.48 6.02 8.18
N VAL A 231 -7.23 5.24 9.23
CA VAL A 231 -8.22 4.27 9.74
C VAL A 231 -9.41 4.97 10.41
N THR A 232 -9.20 6.16 10.97
CA THR A 232 -10.26 6.99 11.59
C THR A 232 -11.29 7.43 10.55
N ILE A 233 -10.90 7.69 9.30
CA ILE A 233 -11.80 7.99 8.19
C ILE A 233 -12.33 6.73 7.47
N LYS A 234 -12.22 5.58 8.11
CA LYS A 234 -12.79 4.30 7.66
C LYS A 234 -12.14 3.69 6.41
N ALA A 235 -10.85 3.93 6.15
CA ALA A 235 -10.13 3.15 5.16
C ALA A 235 -10.17 1.65 5.51
N ASP A 236 -10.34 0.77 4.51
CA ASP A 236 -10.27 -0.67 4.69
C ASP A 236 -8.83 -1.19 4.62
N ILE A 237 -8.02 -0.53 3.79
CA ILE A 237 -6.61 -0.82 3.61
C ILE A 237 -5.82 0.50 3.60
N ILE A 238 -4.70 0.52 4.31
CA ILE A 238 -3.73 1.62 4.29
C ILE A 238 -2.53 1.22 3.44
N LYS A 239 -2.19 2.05 2.46
CA LYS A 239 -0.91 2.02 1.76
C LYS A 239 0.04 2.99 2.44
N GLN A 240 1.18 2.49 2.94
CA GLN A 240 2.21 3.31 3.61
C GLN A 240 3.60 2.94 3.10
N LYS A 241 4.57 3.85 3.23
CA LYS A 241 5.98 3.51 3.08
C LYS A 241 6.45 2.63 4.23
N LEU A 242 7.45 1.78 3.98
CA LEU A 242 8.17 1.16 5.10
C LEU A 242 8.79 2.25 5.99
N PRO A 243 8.78 2.07 7.31
CA PRO A 243 9.47 2.97 8.21
C PRO A 243 11.00 2.83 8.04
N GLU A 244 11.69 3.96 7.95
CA GLU A 244 13.15 4.01 7.74
C GLU A 244 13.90 4.39 9.01
N ASN A 245 13.26 5.19 9.87
CA ASN A 245 13.86 5.65 11.12
C ASN A 245 12.79 5.83 12.20
N ASN A 246 13.23 6.12 13.43
CA ASN A 246 12.37 6.32 14.59
C ASN A 246 12.63 7.71 15.20
N GLY A 247 11.62 8.30 15.87
CA GLY A 247 11.80 9.53 16.63
C GLY A 247 11.52 10.83 15.87
N GLY A 248 10.65 10.82 14.86
CA GLY A 248 10.26 12.02 14.10
C GLY A 248 9.62 13.11 14.97
N PHE A 249 8.67 12.78 15.85
CA PHE A 249 8.08 13.74 16.79
C PHE A 249 9.11 14.35 17.72
N THR A 250 10.06 13.54 18.19
CA THR A 250 11.14 14.01 19.06
C THR A 250 12.06 14.98 18.34
N ALA A 251 12.45 14.67 17.09
CA ALA A 251 13.34 15.50 16.29
C ALA A 251 12.67 16.83 15.92
N VAL A 252 11.43 16.81 15.50
CA VAL A 252 10.68 18.01 15.07
C VAL A 252 10.14 18.80 16.27
N LYS A 253 10.08 18.19 17.46
CA LYS A 253 9.65 18.82 18.73
C LYS A 253 8.24 19.40 18.68
N PHE A 254 7.29 18.67 18.10
CA PHE A 254 5.88 19.05 18.11
C PHE A 254 4.98 17.88 18.54
N GLY A 255 3.72 18.20 18.85
CA GLY A 255 2.73 17.22 19.30
C GLY A 255 3.04 16.65 20.69
N LYS A 256 2.31 15.59 21.04
CA LYS A 256 2.52 14.82 22.27
C LYS A 256 2.76 13.37 21.89
N ILE A 257 3.83 12.79 22.38
CA ILE A 257 4.18 11.38 22.18
C ILE A 257 4.62 10.82 23.53
N ASP A 258 4.24 9.58 23.85
CA ASP A 258 4.74 8.86 25.00
C ASP A 258 6.10 8.24 24.67
N GLN A 259 7.06 8.35 25.59
CA GLN A 259 8.39 7.77 25.42
C GLN A 259 8.37 6.24 25.25
N LYS A 260 7.34 5.58 25.74
CA LYS A 260 7.13 4.14 25.51
C LYS A 260 7.04 3.76 24.03
N MET A 261 6.62 4.68 23.16
CA MET A 261 6.67 4.45 21.73
C MET A 261 8.08 4.05 21.28
N TYR A 262 9.10 4.72 21.82
CA TYR A 262 10.51 4.51 21.45
C TYR A 262 11.21 3.40 22.26
N THR A 263 10.76 3.14 23.48
CA THR A 263 11.40 2.20 24.40
C THR A 263 10.72 0.83 24.47
N GLU A 264 9.42 0.76 24.14
CA GLU A 264 8.63 -0.48 24.31
C GLU A 264 7.89 -0.88 23.02
N LEU A 265 7.47 0.08 22.16
CA LEU A 265 6.59 -0.19 21.01
C LEU A 265 7.33 -0.23 19.66
N ALA A 266 8.57 0.21 19.59
CA ALA A 266 9.41 0.16 18.41
C ALA A 266 10.87 -0.13 18.78
N THR A 267 11.66 -0.61 17.81
CA THR A 267 13.11 -0.72 17.86
C THR A 267 13.69 -0.19 16.55
N GLU A 268 15.00 -0.27 16.36
CA GLU A 268 15.63 0.03 15.07
C GLU A 268 15.40 -1.07 14.01
N HIS A 269 14.82 -2.21 14.39
CA HIS A 269 14.59 -3.30 13.45
C HIS A 269 13.38 -3.02 12.55
N PRO A 270 13.47 -3.13 11.20
CA PRO A 270 12.41 -2.74 10.28
C PRO A 270 11.09 -3.52 10.50
N ILE A 271 11.16 -4.76 10.96
CA ILE A 271 9.96 -5.55 11.29
C ILE A 271 9.22 -4.95 12.49
N ASP A 272 9.93 -4.52 13.54
CA ASP A 272 9.32 -3.91 14.73
C ASP A 272 8.73 -2.54 14.40
N LEU A 273 9.43 -1.75 13.57
CA LEU A 273 8.92 -0.46 13.08
C LEU A 273 7.65 -0.65 12.22
N CYS A 274 7.65 -1.63 11.32
CA CYS A 274 6.48 -1.97 10.51
C CYS A 274 5.34 -2.55 11.37
N ARG A 275 5.65 -3.32 12.43
CA ARG A 275 4.68 -3.81 13.41
C ARG A 275 3.97 -2.65 14.13
N TYR A 276 4.69 -1.57 14.42
CA TYR A 276 4.07 -0.36 14.97
C TYR A 276 3.08 0.29 13.99
N GLN A 277 3.35 0.26 12.67
CA GLN A 277 2.37 0.68 11.67
C GLN A 277 1.13 -0.22 11.67
N VAL A 278 1.30 -1.56 11.79
CA VAL A 278 0.16 -2.50 11.92
C VAL A 278 -0.67 -2.20 13.17
N ALA A 279 -0.02 -1.88 14.30
CA ALA A 279 -0.72 -1.50 15.51
C ALA A 279 -1.60 -0.26 15.31
N ASN A 280 -1.10 0.75 14.59
CA ASN A 280 -1.85 1.96 14.25
C ASN A 280 -2.98 1.70 13.23
N ASN A 281 -3.00 0.55 12.58
CA ASN A 281 -4.10 0.06 11.76
C ASN A 281 -5.11 -0.75 12.60
N TYR A 282 -5.42 -0.29 13.80
CA TYR A 282 -6.29 -0.97 14.78
C TYR A 282 -5.87 -2.41 15.03
N MET A 283 -4.57 -2.60 15.32
CA MET A 283 -3.97 -3.93 15.54
C MET A 283 -4.17 -4.90 14.37
N GLY A 284 -4.19 -4.38 13.13
CA GLY A 284 -4.37 -5.19 11.92
C GLY A 284 -5.84 -5.40 11.50
N ARG A 285 -6.82 -4.78 12.17
CA ARG A 285 -8.23 -4.80 11.69
C ARG A 285 -8.41 -4.04 10.38
N VAL A 286 -7.54 -3.12 10.09
CA VAL A 286 -7.39 -2.46 8.78
C VAL A 286 -6.10 -2.97 8.15
N GLY A 287 -6.16 -3.40 6.89
CA GLY A 287 -5.00 -3.96 6.21
C GLY A 287 -3.88 -2.93 6.04
N LEU A 288 -2.63 -3.35 6.25
CA LEU A 288 -1.44 -2.57 5.90
C LEU A 288 -0.78 -3.15 4.66
N ILE A 289 -0.70 -2.39 3.59
CA ILE A 289 0.13 -2.71 2.42
C ILE A 289 1.27 -1.70 2.31
N ASN A 290 2.49 -2.18 2.13
CA ASN A 290 3.63 -1.28 1.94
C ASN A 290 3.89 -1.02 0.45
N SER A 291 4.34 0.20 0.14
CA SER A 291 4.69 0.58 -1.22
C SER A 291 6.05 0.02 -1.63
N GLY A 292 6.15 -0.43 -2.90
CA GLY A 292 7.38 -1.01 -3.46
C GLY A 292 8.54 -0.03 -3.67
N GLY A 293 8.30 1.28 -3.51
CA GLY A 293 9.31 2.31 -3.71
C GLY A 293 9.64 2.61 -5.19
N GLU A 294 10.73 3.33 -5.39
CA GLU A 294 11.26 3.65 -6.72
C GLU A 294 12.04 2.47 -7.30
N SER A 295 12.20 2.48 -8.63
CA SER A 295 13.08 1.52 -9.28
C SER A 295 14.54 1.99 -9.18
N HIS A 296 15.40 1.06 -8.77
CA HIS A 296 16.86 1.24 -8.69
C HIS A 296 17.60 0.28 -9.65
N GLY A 297 16.86 -0.36 -10.56
CA GLY A 297 17.43 -1.25 -11.56
C GLY A 297 17.78 -2.64 -11.02
N ALA A 298 19.06 -2.97 -10.92
CA ALA A 298 19.51 -4.33 -10.62
C ALA A 298 19.12 -4.84 -9.22
N SER A 299 18.96 -3.96 -8.23
CA SER A 299 18.59 -4.34 -6.87
C SER A 299 17.09 -4.55 -6.66
N ASP A 300 16.26 -4.13 -7.60
CA ASP A 300 14.79 -4.05 -7.43
C ASP A 300 14.15 -5.37 -6.98
N LEU A 301 14.64 -6.50 -7.48
CA LEU A 301 14.09 -7.80 -7.14
C LEU A 301 14.39 -8.16 -5.67
N ALA A 302 15.62 -7.96 -5.23
CA ALA A 302 16.04 -8.18 -3.84
C ALA A 302 15.31 -7.21 -2.89
N ASP A 303 15.23 -5.92 -3.24
CA ASP A 303 14.53 -4.90 -2.46
C ASP A 303 13.04 -5.22 -2.31
N ALA A 304 12.40 -5.69 -3.39
CA ALA A 304 10.97 -6.06 -3.37
C ALA A 304 10.72 -7.27 -2.47
N VAL A 305 11.61 -8.28 -2.53
CA VAL A 305 11.54 -9.47 -1.65
C VAL A 305 11.78 -9.08 -0.20
N ALA A 306 12.79 -8.25 0.10
CA ALA A 306 13.06 -7.76 1.45
C ALA A 306 11.85 -6.97 2.01
N THR A 307 11.25 -6.08 1.20
CA THR A 307 10.04 -5.35 1.58
C THR A 307 8.87 -6.29 1.90
N ALA A 308 8.67 -7.34 1.08
CA ALA A 308 7.62 -8.33 1.30
C ALA A 308 7.84 -9.13 2.58
N VAL A 309 9.09 -9.54 2.87
CA VAL A 309 9.45 -10.23 4.12
C VAL A 309 9.19 -9.35 5.34
N ILE A 310 9.61 -8.08 5.31
CA ILE A 310 9.37 -7.13 6.40
C ILE A 310 7.86 -6.97 6.65
N ASN A 311 7.08 -6.70 5.59
CA ASN A 311 5.63 -6.52 5.71
C ASN A 311 4.96 -7.77 6.25
N LYS A 312 5.19 -8.95 5.66
CA LYS A 312 4.60 -10.21 6.10
C LYS A 312 4.93 -10.51 7.54
N ARG A 313 6.21 -10.44 7.91
CA ARG A 313 6.68 -10.77 9.26
C ARG A 313 6.22 -9.77 10.32
N ALA A 314 5.96 -8.52 9.92
CA ALA A 314 5.33 -7.53 10.80
C ALA A 314 3.82 -7.76 11.03
N GLY A 315 3.16 -8.58 10.23
CA GLY A 315 1.70 -8.78 10.25
C GLY A 315 0.95 -7.89 9.25
N GLY A 316 1.65 -7.35 8.26
CA GLY A 316 1.03 -6.61 7.16
C GLY A 316 0.27 -7.52 6.20
N MET A 317 -0.57 -6.90 5.37
CA MET A 317 -1.50 -7.61 4.47
C MET A 317 -0.92 -7.81 3.07
N GLY A 318 0.16 -7.17 2.70
CA GLY A 318 0.67 -7.29 1.34
C GLY A 318 1.50 -6.12 0.84
N LEU A 319 1.75 -6.13 -0.46
CA LEU A 319 2.45 -5.05 -1.14
C LEU A 319 1.62 -4.45 -2.28
N ILE A 320 1.91 -3.18 -2.54
CA ILE A 320 1.46 -2.45 -3.72
C ILE A 320 2.71 -1.93 -4.45
N SER A 321 3.12 -2.66 -5.50
CA SER A 321 4.39 -2.43 -6.21
C SER A 321 4.13 -2.06 -7.67
N GLY A 322 4.53 -0.85 -8.07
CA GLY A 322 4.29 -0.28 -9.42
C GLY A 322 5.57 -0.12 -10.22
N ARG A 323 6.32 0.98 -10.02
CA ARG A 323 7.48 1.35 -10.85
C ARG A 323 8.50 0.24 -11.04
N LYS A 324 8.83 -0.50 -10.00
CA LYS A 324 9.71 -1.67 -10.08
C LYS A 324 9.21 -2.75 -11.06
N ALA A 325 7.90 -2.85 -11.28
CA ALA A 325 7.30 -3.82 -12.19
C ALA A 325 7.11 -3.28 -13.60
N PHE A 326 6.58 -2.06 -13.78
CA PHE A 326 6.25 -1.55 -15.12
C PHE A 326 7.36 -0.74 -15.79
N GLN A 327 8.43 -0.33 -15.10
CA GLN A 327 9.57 0.36 -15.69
C GLN A 327 10.64 -0.60 -16.26
N ARG A 328 10.25 -1.80 -16.68
CA ARG A 328 11.09 -2.86 -17.24
C ARG A 328 10.32 -3.68 -18.27
N PRO A 329 10.97 -4.59 -19.01
CA PRO A 329 10.26 -5.54 -19.87
C PRO A 329 9.16 -6.30 -19.12
N MET A 330 8.04 -6.58 -19.80
CA MET A 330 6.85 -7.16 -19.17
C MET A 330 7.15 -8.49 -18.44
N ASN A 331 7.95 -9.36 -19.05
CA ASN A 331 8.35 -10.64 -18.44
C ASN A 331 9.12 -10.45 -17.12
N GLU A 332 10.02 -9.46 -17.05
CA GLU A 332 10.75 -9.15 -15.82
C GLU A 332 9.84 -8.52 -14.76
N GLY A 333 8.87 -7.70 -15.18
CA GLY A 333 7.83 -7.16 -14.28
C GLY A 333 6.97 -8.25 -13.68
N ILE A 334 6.56 -9.24 -14.47
CA ILE A 334 5.82 -10.43 -14.02
C ILE A 334 6.68 -11.22 -13.02
N GLU A 335 7.96 -11.47 -13.33
CA GLU A 335 8.86 -12.19 -12.42
C GLU A 335 9.00 -11.49 -11.08
N LEU A 336 9.13 -10.17 -11.07
CA LEU A 336 9.21 -9.37 -9.83
C LEU A 336 7.91 -9.48 -9.00
N LEU A 337 6.75 -9.37 -9.64
CA LEU A 337 5.46 -9.52 -8.97
C LEU A 337 5.29 -10.93 -8.39
N HIS A 338 5.69 -11.96 -9.14
CA HIS A 338 5.69 -13.33 -8.65
C HIS A 338 6.64 -13.53 -7.46
N ALA A 339 7.82 -12.94 -7.50
CA ALA A 339 8.78 -13.03 -6.39
C ALA A 339 8.22 -12.44 -5.09
N ILE A 340 7.54 -11.29 -5.17
CA ILE A 340 6.82 -10.70 -4.04
C ILE A 340 5.78 -11.67 -3.50
N GLN A 341 4.95 -12.23 -4.37
CA GLN A 341 3.86 -13.13 -3.99
C GLN A 341 4.37 -14.42 -3.38
N ASP A 342 5.49 -14.94 -3.87
CA ASP A 342 6.11 -16.15 -3.36
C ASP A 342 6.52 -16.03 -1.89
N VAL A 343 6.94 -14.83 -1.43
CA VAL A 343 7.17 -14.56 0.00
C VAL A 343 5.91 -14.80 0.82
N TYR A 344 4.75 -14.30 0.35
CA TYR A 344 3.48 -14.48 1.06
C TYR A 344 2.97 -15.92 1.02
N LEU A 345 3.26 -16.64 -0.06
CA LEU A 345 2.88 -18.04 -0.21
C LEU A 345 3.79 -19.01 0.56
N ASP A 346 5.00 -18.61 0.92
CA ASP A 346 5.93 -19.47 1.64
C ASP A 346 5.51 -19.64 3.11
N PRO A 347 5.09 -20.87 3.54
CA PRO A 347 4.63 -21.10 4.90
C PRO A 347 5.73 -21.05 5.95
N SER A 348 7.01 -21.13 5.54
CA SER A 348 8.15 -21.04 6.46
C SER A 348 8.41 -19.59 6.91
N ILE A 349 7.97 -18.60 6.13
CA ILE A 349 8.09 -17.18 6.48
C ILE A 349 6.88 -16.79 7.32
N THR A 350 7.00 -16.94 8.61
CA THR A 350 5.93 -16.67 9.58
C THR A 350 5.98 -15.26 10.13
N ILE A 351 4.91 -14.83 10.78
CA ILE A 351 4.86 -13.58 11.52
C ILE A 351 5.80 -13.65 12.72
N ALA A 352 6.64 -12.62 12.89
CA ALA A 352 7.66 -12.55 13.90
C ALA A 352 7.11 -12.38 15.32
#